data_e32e2b0970d45d40aa5fb8182fce02b4
#
_entry.id   e32e2b0970d45d40aa5fb8182fce02b4
#
_cell.length_a   1.000
_cell.length_b   1.000
_cell.length_c   1.000
_cell.angle_alpha   90.00
_cell.angle_beta   90.00
_cell.angle_gamma   90.00
#
_symmetry.space_group_name_H-M   'P 1'
#
loop_
_entity.id
_entity.type
_entity.pdbx_description
1 polymer ?
#
loop_
_entity_poly.entity_id
_entity_poly.type
_entity_poly.pdbx_seq_one_letter_code
_entity_poly.pdbx_strand_id
1 'polypeptide(L)'
;MKQIPLNLKWLLVSLIFLVPFLAAAEANVRGEFRLVNDVYKILTLEEWENASKTGFVVTELDKKDGFIHLSTSSQLAAILSLFFTQHEKLVLLQLKQEEIKDSLIFEDPVPKGELSGLFPHLYSDLAINQVSQMWHLERGAFILPNEILLQGEH
;
A
#
# COMPACT_ATOMS: atom_id res chain seq x y z
N MET A 1 50.03 29.17 -46.59
CA MET A 1 49.70 28.48 -45.33
C MET A 1 48.77 29.39 -44.51
N LYS A 2 47.47 29.14 -44.48
CA LYS A 2 46.52 29.90 -43.66
C LYS A 2 46.37 29.22 -42.30
N GLN A 3 46.71 29.95 -41.25
CA GLN A 3 46.53 29.49 -39.89
C GLN A 3 45.03 29.52 -39.50
N ILE A 4 44.54 28.39 -38.99
CA ILE A 4 43.18 28.27 -38.46
C ILE A 4 43.19 28.84 -37.04
N PRO A 5 42.27 29.78 -36.70
CA PRO A 5 42.27 30.39 -35.37
C PRO A 5 41.85 29.39 -34.28
N LEU A 6 42.55 29.49 -33.16
CA LEU A 6 42.53 28.60 -31.98
C LEU A 6 41.19 28.52 -31.24
N ASN A 7 40.16 29.30 -31.64
CA ASN A 7 38.92 29.48 -30.88
C ASN A 7 37.81 28.48 -31.21
N LEU A 8 38.02 27.61 -32.20
CA LEU A 8 36.94 26.69 -32.60
C LEU A 8 37.00 25.33 -31.87
N LYS A 9 38.10 25.03 -31.19
CA LYS A 9 38.26 23.76 -30.44
C LYS A 9 37.56 23.75 -29.08
N TRP A 10 37.26 24.89 -28.50
CA TRP A 10 36.63 24.97 -27.18
C TRP A 10 35.11 24.93 -27.21
N LEU A 11 34.48 25.23 -28.34
CA LEU A 11 33.03 25.21 -28.52
C LEU A 11 32.47 23.79 -28.67
N LEU A 12 33.27 22.83 -29.14
CA LEU A 12 32.83 21.44 -29.32
C LEU A 12 32.92 20.60 -28.04
N VAL A 13 33.75 20.98 -27.06
CA VAL A 13 33.88 20.24 -25.79
C VAL A 13 32.76 20.59 -24.83
N SER A 14 32.15 21.77 -24.95
CA SER A 14 31.08 22.19 -24.05
C SER A 14 29.71 21.54 -24.37
N LEU A 15 29.50 21.03 -25.59
CA LEU A 15 28.24 20.43 -25.99
C LEU A 15 28.09 18.96 -25.61
N ILE A 16 29.19 18.27 -25.32
CA ILE A 16 29.19 16.82 -25.01
C ILE A 16 28.82 16.56 -23.54
N PHE A 17 29.03 17.54 -22.64
CA PHE A 17 28.72 17.38 -21.21
C PHE A 17 27.27 17.76 -20.80
N LEU A 18 26.50 18.41 -21.69
CA LEU A 18 25.12 18.82 -21.37
C LEU A 18 24.09 17.72 -21.61
N VAL A 19 24.37 16.77 -22.51
CA VAL A 19 23.44 15.71 -22.89
C VAL A 19 23.14 14.71 -21.77
N PRO A 20 24.13 14.26 -20.95
CA PRO A 20 23.82 13.31 -19.86
C PRO A 20 23.05 13.94 -18.69
N PHE A 21 23.18 15.28 -18.49
CA PHE A 21 22.45 15.96 -17.42
C PHE A 21 20.97 16.16 -17.73
N LEU A 22 20.63 16.41 -18.99
CA LEU A 22 19.22 16.49 -19.43
C LEU A 22 18.53 15.12 -19.40
N ALA A 23 19.24 14.05 -19.78
CA ALA A 23 18.72 12.70 -19.74
C ALA A 23 18.48 12.21 -18.29
N ALA A 24 19.33 12.61 -17.34
CA ALA A 24 19.16 12.32 -15.93
C ALA A 24 17.99 13.10 -15.29
N ALA A 25 17.73 14.32 -15.75
CA ALA A 25 16.60 15.12 -15.30
C ALA A 25 15.25 14.58 -15.85
N GLU A 26 15.21 14.05 -17.08
CA GLU A 26 14.01 13.44 -17.66
C GLU A 26 13.71 12.07 -17.04
N ALA A 27 14.70 11.31 -16.59
CA ALA A 27 14.51 10.05 -15.89
C ALA A 27 13.85 10.23 -14.50
N ASN A 28 14.03 11.39 -13.88
CA ASN A 28 13.46 11.70 -12.57
C ASN A 28 12.05 12.32 -12.63
N VAL A 29 11.58 12.74 -13.81
CA VAL A 29 10.22 13.27 -14.04
C VAL A 29 9.25 12.14 -14.45
N ARG A 30 9.75 11.01 -14.91
CA ARG A 30 8.97 9.77 -15.01
C ARG A 30 9.02 9.01 -13.69
N GLY A 31 8.69 9.68 -12.59
CA GLY A 31 8.16 8.99 -11.42
C GLY A 31 6.96 8.23 -11.94
N GLU A 32 7.08 6.91 -12.12
CA GLU A 32 5.93 6.04 -12.31
C GLU A 32 4.94 6.43 -11.21
N PHE A 33 3.82 7.01 -11.62
CA PHE A 33 2.65 7.12 -10.77
C PHE A 33 2.16 5.67 -10.60
N ARG A 34 2.90 4.92 -9.81
CA ARG A 34 2.55 3.56 -9.45
C ARG A 34 1.36 3.74 -8.54
N LEU A 35 0.19 3.42 -9.04
CA LEU A 35 -0.97 3.20 -8.18
C LEU A 35 -0.55 2.12 -7.18
N VAL A 36 -0.12 2.56 -6.01
CA VAL A 36 0.24 1.65 -4.92
C VAL A 36 -1.09 1.18 -4.37
N ASN A 37 -1.56 0.07 -4.88
CA ASN A 37 -2.76 -0.59 -4.38
C ASN A 37 -2.39 -1.34 -3.11
N ASP A 38 -2.23 -0.60 -2.01
CA ASP A 38 -2.03 -1.22 -0.71
C ASP A 38 -3.33 -1.89 -0.24
N VAL A 39 -3.19 -2.92 0.56
CA VAL A 39 -4.30 -3.61 1.19
C VAL A 39 -4.18 -3.50 2.71
N TYR A 40 -5.30 -3.67 3.40
CA TYR A 40 -5.41 -3.31 4.80
C TYR A 40 -6.03 -4.44 5.61
N LYS A 41 -5.54 -4.63 6.83
CA LYS A 41 -6.12 -5.50 7.85
C LYS A 41 -6.61 -4.64 9.01
N ILE A 42 -7.86 -4.86 9.45
CA ILE A 42 -8.40 -4.28 10.66
C ILE A 42 -8.35 -5.33 11.77
N LEU A 43 -7.87 -4.92 12.93
CA LEU A 43 -7.77 -5.77 14.12
C LEU A 43 -8.40 -5.06 15.33
N THR A 44 -8.95 -5.83 16.25
CA THR A 44 -9.18 -5.39 17.62
C THR A 44 -7.85 -5.20 18.35
N LEU A 45 -7.84 -4.49 19.49
CA LEU A 45 -6.62 -4.36 20.30
C LEU A 45 -6.11 -5.72 20.78
N GLU A 46 -7.01 -6.63 21.15
CA GLU A 46 -6.65 -7.98 21.61
C GLU A 46 -5.99 -8.79 20.49
N GLU A 47 -6.54 -8.75 19.29
CA GLU A 47 -5.95 -9.42 18.11
C GLU A 47 -4.56 -8.85 17.78
N TRP A 48 -4.39 -7.53 17.87
CA TRP A 48 -3.09 -6.89 17.69
C TRP A 48 -2.08 -7.29 18.78
N GLU A 49 -2.50 -7.32 20.04
CA GLU A 49 -1.63 -7.80 21.13
C GLU A 49 -1.19 -9.24 20.92
N ASN A 50 -2.10 -10.11 20.46
CA ASN A 50 -1.77 -11.49 20.13
C ASN A 50 -0.79 -11.56 18.96
N ALA A 51 -1.03 -10.82 17.88
CA ALA A 51 -0.12 -10.74 16.74
C ALA A 51 1.29 -10.27 17.15
N SER A 52 1.36 -9.26 18.02
CA SER A 52 2.63 -8.73 18.55
C SER A 52 3.42 -9.76 19.37
N LYS A 53 2.73 -10.68 20.05
CA LYS A 53 3.36 -11.75 20.83
C LYS A 53 3.80 -12.94 19.97
N THR A 54 2.99 -13.29 18.96
CA THR A 54 3.23 -14.47 18.12
C THR A 54 4.12 -14.18 16.92
N GLY A 55 4.20 -12.92 16.48
CA GLY A 55 4.88 -12.50 15.26
C GLY A 55 4.05 -12.68 14.00
N PHE A 56 2.79 -13.15 14.11
CA PHE A 56 1.90 -13.40 13.00
C PHE A 56 0.54 -12.72 13.17
N VAL A 57 0.03 -12.12 12.10
CA VAL A 57 -1.27 -11.46 12.04
C VAL A 57 -2.30 -12.46 11.55
N VAL A 58 -3.11 -12.98 12.46
CA VAL A 58 -4.19 -13.94 12.16
C VAL A 58 -5.28 -13.81 13.22
N THR A 59 -6.53 -13.72 12.78
CA THR A 59 -7.72 -13.70 13.66
C THR A 59 -8.38 -15.07 13.73
N GLU A 60 -9.33 -15.26 14.65
CA GLU A 60 -10.11 -16.51 14.71
C GLU A 60 -10.97 -16.70 13.46
N LEU A 61 -11.46 -15.59 12.85
CA LEU A 61 -12.17 -15.64 11.58
C LEU A 61 -11.24 -16.14 10.45
N ASP A 62 -10.03 -15.62 10.38
CA ASP A 62 -9.05 -16.03 9.36
C ASP A 62 -8.72 -17.52 9.48
N LYS A 63 -8.53 -18.03 10.71
CA LYS A 63 -8.29 -19.47 10.95
C LYS A 63 -9.45 -20.34 10.52
N LYS A 64 -10.67 -19.88 10.79
CA LYS A 64 -11.90 -20.61 10.45
C LYS A 64 -12.08 -20.69 8.92
N ASP A 65 -11.83 -19.60 8.22
CA ASP A 65 -12.10 -19.48 6.79
C ASP A 65 -10.90 -19.89 5.92
N GLY A 66 -9.71 -20.05 6.53
CA GLY A 66 -8.51 -20.59 5.88
C GLY A 66 -7.71 -19.56 5.06
N PHE A 67 -7.99 -18.28 5.21
CA PHE A 67 -7.27 -17.16 4.59
C PHE A 67 -7.39 -15.91 5.45
N ILE A 68 -6.48 -14.94 5.25
CA ILE A 68 -6.50 -13.66 5.95
C ILE A 68 -7.37 -12.69 5.17
N HIS A 69 -8.41 -12.19 5.82
CA HIS A 69 -9.32 -11.18 5.27
C HIS A 69 -8.63 -9.82 5.25
N LEU A 70 -8.56 -9.23 4.08
CA LEU A 70 -8.02 -7.89 3.84
C LEU A 70 -9.08 -7.00 3.17
N SER A 71 -8.78 -5.72 3.06
CA SER A 71 -9.63 -4.72 2.40
C SER A 71 -8.78 -3.81 1.54
N THR A 72 -9.35 -3.27 0.48
CA THR A 72 -8.80 -2.10 -0.21
C THR A 72 -9.14 -0.83 0.57
N SER A 73 -8.49 0.29 0.30
CA SER A 73 -8.79 1.58 0.94
C SER A 73 -10.26 1.98 0.78
N SER A 74 -10.85 1.79 -0.40
CA SER A 74 -12.25 2.11 -0.68
C SER A 74 -13.27 1.24 0.07
N GLN A 75 -12.86 0.06 0.54
CA GLN A 75 -13.74 -0.87 1.28
C GLN A 75 -13.74 -0.60 2.78
N LEU A 76 -12.72 0.08 3.33
CA LEU A 76 -12.54 0.23 4.77
C LEU A 76 -13.73 0.87 5.48
N ALA A 77 -14.33 1.91 4.92
CA ALA A 77 -15.47 2.59 5.56
C ALA A 77 -16.68 1.64 5.73
N ALA A 78 -16.97 0.83 4.70
CA ALA A 78 -18.04 -0.15 4.75
C ALA A 78 -17.75 -1.25 5.78
N ILE A 79 -16.54 -1.79 5.79
CA ILE A 79 -16.12 -2.84 6.74
C ILE A 79 -16.19 -2.33 8.18
N LEU A 80 -15.69 -1.13 8.46
CA LEU A 80 -15.76 -0.52 9.79
C LEU A 80 -17.21 -0.34 10.27
N SER A 81 -18.09 0.10 9.39
CA SER A 81 -19.51 0.34 9.73
C SER A 81 -20.34 -0.94 9.86
N LEU A 82 -19.99 -2.01 9.16
CA LEU A 82 -20.76 -3.28 9.21
C LEU A 82 -20.29 -4.20 10.34
N PHE A 83 -18.97 -4.30 10.57
CA PHE A 83 -18.43 -5.36 11.42
C PHE A 83 -17.79 -4.85 12.73
N PHE A 84 -17.46 -3.56 12.83
CA PHE A 84 -16.70 -3.03 13.96
C PHE A 84 -17.46 -1.98 14.79
N THR A 85 -18.78 -1.93 14.66
CA THR A 85 -19.64 -0.93 15.35
C THR A 85 -19.59 -1.01 16.87
N GLN A 86 -19.21 -2.14 17.45
CA GLN A 86 -19.16 -2.34 18.90
C GLN A 86 -17.77 -2.06 19.51
N HIS A 87 -16.78 -1.73 18.68
CA HIS A 87 -15.41 -1.50 19.15
C HIS A 87 -15.10 -0.01 19.26
N GLU A 88 -14.58 0.41 20.42
CA GLU A 88 -14.15 1.78 20.66
C GLU A 88 -12.77 2.08 20.06
N LYS A 89 -11.92 1.07 20.02
CA LYS A 89 -10.54 1.17 19.52
C LYS A 89 -10.21 -0.02 18.61
N LEU A 90 -9.53 0.30 17.52
CA LEU A 90 -9.07 -0.68 16.53
C LEU A 90 -7.63 -0.39 16.12
N VAL A 91 -7.02 -1.35 15.47
CA VAL A 91 -5.72 -1.21 14.81
C VAL A 91 -5.90 -1.45 13.32
N LEU A 92 -5.43 -0.51 12.51
CA LEU A 92 -5.39 -0.63 11.06
C LEU A 92 -3.96 -0.88 10.62
N LEU A 93 -3.74 -1.96 9.89
CA LEU A 93 -2.47 -2.34 9.31
C LEU A 93 -2.50 -2.13 7.80
N GLN A 94 -1.44 -1.58 7.24
CA GLN A 94 -1.22 -1.44 5.81
C GLN A 94 -0.17 -2.45 5.35
N LEU A 95 -0.43 -3.07 4.22
CA LEU A 95 0.41 -4.04 3.56
C LEU A 95 0.63 -3.63 2.12
N LYS A 96 1.86 -3.71 1.66
CA LYS A 96 2.16 -3.50 0.25
C LYS A 96 1.75 -4.73 -0.54
N GLN A 97 0.83 -4.57 -1.47
CA GLN A 97 0.34 -5.65 -2.31
C GLN A 97 1.47 -6.41 -3.01
N GLU A 98 2.50 -5.71 -3.46
CA GLU A 98 3.67 -6.31 -4.13
C GLU A 98 4.43 -7.33 -3.28
N GLU A 99 4.44 -7.16 -1.96
CA GLU A 99 5.17 -8.05 -1.03
C GLU A 99 4.42 -9.34 -0.73
N ILE A 100 3.10 -9.39 -1.02
CA ILE A 100 2.22 -10.52 -0.71
C ILE A 100 1.49 -11.07 -1.95
N LYS A 101 1.78 -10.55 -3.13
CA LYS A 101 1.05 -10.80 -4.38
C LYS A 101 0.94 -12.27 -4.79
N ASP A 102 1.93 -13.08 -4.45
CA ASP A 102 1.99 -14.49 -4.88
C ASP A 102 0.90 -15.35 -4.19
N SER A 103 0.38 -14.90 -3.05
CA SER A 103 -0.66 -15.58 -2.28
C SER A 103 -1.91 -14.72 -2.08
N LEU A 104 -1.99 -13.55 -2.73
CA LEU A 104 -3.12 -12.62 -2.65
C LEU A 104 -4.10 -12.86 -3.78
N ILE A 105 -5.35 -13.15 -3.45
CA ILE A 105 -6.43 -13.38 -4.40
C ILE A 105 -7.56 -12.39 -4.14
N PHE A 106 -8.07 -11.76 -5.21
CA PHE A 106 -9.25 -10.92 -5.15
C PHE A 106 -10.46 -11.73 -5.57
N GLU A 107 -11.40 -11.96 -4.65
CA GLU A 107 -12.56 -12.80 -4.87
C GLU A 107 -13.81 -12.28 -4.16
N ASP A 108 -14.96 -12.84 -4.46
CA ASP A 108 -16.24 -12.47 -3.83
C ASP A 108 -16.17 -12.67 -2.31
N PRO A 109 -16.79 -11.75 -1.52
CA PRO A 109 -16.86 -11.90 -0.06
C PRO A 109 -17.66 -13.13 0.34
N VAL A 110 -17.24 -13.78 1.42
CA VAL A 110 -17.94 -14.95 2.00
C VAL A 110 -18.30 -14.66 3.47
N PRO A 111 -19.59 -14.62 3.83
CA PRO A 111 -20.79 -14.68 2.96
C PRO A 111 -20.99 -13.39 2.15
N LYS A 112 -21.67 -13.51 1.01
CA LYS A 112 -21.83 -12.39 0.05
C LYS A 112 -22.65 -11.19 0.59
N GLY A 113 -23.40 -11.29 1.63
CA GLY A 113 -24.10 -10.25 2.40
C GLY A 113 -24.36 -8.91 1.66
N GLU A 114 -24.16 -7.81 2.38
CA GLU A 114 -24.30 -6.43 1.86
C GLU A 114 -23.04 -5.91 1.15
N LEU A 115 -21.96 -6.70 1.18
CA LEU A 115 -20.70 -6.33 0.55
C LEU A 115 -20.76 -6.52 -0.97
N SER A 116 -20.13 -5.62 -1.70
CA SER A 116 -20.03 -5.67 -3.15
C SER A 116 -18.57 -5.52 -3.61
N GLY A 117 -18.25 -6.11 -4.77
CA GLY A 117 -16.91 -6.11 -5.33
C GLY A 117 -16.05 -7.24 -4.78
N LEU A 118 -14.84 -7.33 -5.30
CA LEU A 118 -13.87 -8.35 -4.91
C LEU A 118 -13.07 -7.88 -3.69
N PHE A 119 -12.88 -8.78 -2.73
CA PHE A 119 -12.09 -8.55 -1.53
C PHE A 119 -10.74 -9.26 -1.64
N PRO A 120 -9.65 -8.64 -1.17
CA PRO A 120 -8.36 -9.29 -1.14
C PRO A 120 -8.31 -10.31 0.02
N HIS A 121 -8.02 -11.57 -0.31
CA HIS A 121 -7.81 -12.66 0.63
C HIS A 121 -6.37 -13.17 0.49
N LEU A 122 -5.65 -13.28 1.60
CA LEU A 122 -4.27 -13.75 1.60
C LEU A 122 -4.21 -15.19 2.07
N TYR A 123 -3.73 -16.08 1.19
CA TYR A 123 -3.62 -17.53 1.40
C TYR A 123 -2.24 -17.97 1.90
N SER A 124 -1.56 -17.11 2.63
CA SER A 124 -0.30 -17.42 3.32
C SER A 124 -0.30 -16.83 4.71
N ASP A 125 0.63 -17.24 5.54
CA ASP A 125 0.89 -16.56 6.81
C ASP A 125 1.27 -15.10 6.55
N LEU A 126 0.79 -14.22 7.42
CA LEU A 126 1.13 -12.81 7.42
C LEU A 126 2.03 -12.50 8.62
N ALA A 127 3.31 -12.36 8.38
CA ALA A 127 4.25 -11.98 9.42
C ALA A 127 4.16 -10.48 9.73
N ILE A 128 4.33 -10.10 11.00
CA ILE A 128 4.23 -8.71 11.45
C ILE A 128 5.25 -7.78 10.76
N ASN A 129 6.39 -8.30 10.32
CA ASN A 129 7.41 -7.53 9.60
C ASN A 129 7.02 -7.19 8.15
N GLN A 130 5.91 -7.74 7.62
CA GLN A 130 5.33 -7.38 6.33
C GLN A 130 4.36 -6.21 6.45
N VAL A 131 4.06 -5.75 7.67
CA VAL A 131 3.25 -4.55 7.91
C VAL A 131 4.09 -3.31 7.59
N SER A 132 3.65 -2.54 6.61
CA SER A 132 4.36 -1.33 6.17
C SER A 132 4.04 -0.11 7.04
N GLN A 133 2.78 0.01 7.50
CA GLN A 133 2.32 1.05 8.42
C GLN A 133 1.21 0.54 9.34
N MET A 134 1.02 1.21 10.49
CA MET A 134 -0.01 0.90 11.47
C MET A 134 -0.60 2.18 12.04
N TRP A 135 -1.91 2.19 12.24
CA TRP A 135 -2.64 3.27 12.91
C TRP A 135 -3.55 2.73 14.00
N HIS A 136 -3.66 3.49 15.08
CA HIS A 136 -4.73 3.31 16.06
C HIS A 136 -5.94 4.14 15.65
N LEU A 137 -7.10 3.49 15.53
CA LEU A 137 -8.38 4.14 15.24
C LEU A 137 -9.20 4.22 16.52
N GLU A 138 -9.84 5.36 16.76
CA GLU A 138 -10.78 5.54 17.89
C GLU A 138 -12.17 5.86 17.37
N ARG A 139 -13.19 5.32 18.03
CA ARG A 139 -14.59 5.56 17.67
C ARG A 139 -14.94 7.03 17.89
N GLY A 140 -15.77 7.60 16.99
CA GLY A 140 -16.08 9.04 16.97
C GLY A 140 -15.06 9.84 16.17
N ALA A 141 -13.90 9.26 15.86
CA ALA A 141 -12.89 9.76 14.95
C ALA A 141 -12.41 8.65 14.02
N PHE A 142 -13.29 7.75 13.55
CA PHE A 142 -12.94 6.84 12.45
C PHE A 142 -12.73 7.61 11.14
N ILE A 143 -11.92 8.66 11.26
CA ILE A 143 -11.39 9.38 10.11
C ILE A 143 -10.18 8.58 9.64
N LEU A 144 -10.30 8.01 8.46
CA LEU A 144 -9.16 7.35 7.84
C LEU A 144 -8.04 8.37 7.64
N PRO A 145 -6.77 7.99 7.83
CA PRO A 145 -5.64 8.85 7.48
C PRO A 145 -5.75 9.38 6.05
N ASN A 146 -5.33 10.61 5.81
CA ASN A 146 -5.44 11.25 4.50
C ASN A 146 -4.75 10.43 3.40
N GLU A 147 -3.65 9.77 3.73
CA GLU A 147 -2.90 8.92 2.82
C GLU A 147 -3.77 7.75 2.30
N ILE A 148 -4.70 7.26 3.13
CA ILE A 148 -5.62 6.17 2.75
C ILE A 148 -6.80 6.73 1.94
N LEU A 149 -7.33 7.89 2.33
CA LEU A 149 -8.45 8.52 1.62
C LEU A 149 -8.08 8.86 0.17
N LEU A 150 -6.86 9.35 -0.07
CA LEU A 150 -6.37 9.69 -1.40
C LEU A 150 -6.21 8.49 -2.33
N GLN A 151 -6.06 7.28 -1.80
CA GLN A 151 -5.99 6.05 -2.62
C GLN A 151 -7.36 5.58 -3.11
N GLY A 152 -8.44 6.00 -2.47
CA GLY A 152 -9.81 5.60 -2.81
C GLY A 152 -10.45 6.42 -3.94
N GLU A 153 -9.80 7.45 -4.46
CA GLU A 153 -10.37 8.37 -5.46
C GLU A 153 -10.02 8.00 -6.92
N HIS A 154 -9.55 6.77 -7.18
CA HIS A 154 -9.14 6.35 -8.53
C HIS A 154 -9.88 5.11 -9.01
#